data_43bea4f8cc857b9ae2d949ad52db0ab7
#
_entry.id   43bea4f8cc857b9ae2d949ad52db0ab7
#
_cell.length_a   1.000
_cell.length_b   1.000
_cell.length_c   1.000
_cell.angle_alpha   90.00
_cell.angle_beta   90.00
_cell.angle_gamma   90.00
#
_symmetry.space_group_name_H-M   'P 1'
#
loop_
_entity.id
_entity.type
_entity.pdbx_description
1 polymer ?
#
loop_
_entity_poly.entity_id
_entity_poly.type
_entity_poly.pdbx_seq_one_letter_code
_entity_poly.pdbx_strand_id
1 'polypeptide(L)'
;MTQWYFHVPGQADRIGPLDEAAALRQAQSTPQAMAWREGMSEWKPVAQIEELRGRGPAPGIAPPPLPGGRQRADDIDFRIVGHEMQFVEIELDPGESAIAEAGALMFKDASVQMDTVFGDGSHSGAGGGFMDKLLSAGKRVITGESLFATLYTQTGQGKAKVAFAAPYPGTVLPIRLDQHGGRLICQKDSFLAGARGVQVGVHFQRKVMTGLFGGEGFIMQKLEGDGWVYVHAGGCVVERELAAGERVDVDTGCVVAYHASVDMDVRRVAGIRSMFFGGEGVFLATLTGPGKVWLQSLPFSRLAGRMFAAAPQAGGQNRGEGSVLGGIGRLLDGDNRF
;
A
#
# COMPACT_ATOMS: atom_id res chain seq x y z
N MET A 1 8.34 29.31 31.66
CA MET A 1 8.32 30.22 30.48
C MET A 1 7.55 29.52 29.40
N THR A 2 6.60 30.17 28.77
CA THR A 2 5.79 29.59 27.70
C THR A 2 6.66 29.41 26.47
N GLN A 3 6.57 28.24 25.87
CA GLN A 3 7.26 27.92 24.64
C GLN A 3 6.25 27.87 23.49
N TRP A 4 6.54 28.65 22.44
CA TRP A 4 5.75 28.70 21.22
C TRP A 4 6.39 27.92 20.09
N TYR A 5 5.55 27.32 19.29
CA TYR A 5 5.93 26.60 18.07
C TYR A 5 5.12 27.15 16.91
N PHE A 6 5.76 27.29 15.74
CA PHE A 6 5.12 27.78 14.53
C PHE A 6 5.28 26.78 13.40
N HIS A 7 4.27 26.72 12.58
CA HIS A 7 4.27 25.97 11.32
C HIS A 7 3.84 26.89 10.18
N VAL A 8 4.73 27.06 9.20
CA VAL A 8 4.48 27.87 8.02
C VAL A 8 3.97 26.95 6.90
N PRO A 9 2.80 27.22 6.28
CA PRO A 9 2.31 26.39 5.17
C PRO A 9 3.35 26.26 4.06
N GLY A 10 3.64 25.00 3.66
CA GLY A 10 4.66 24.71 2.65
C GLY A 10 6.06 24.39 3.19
N GLN A 11 6.30 24.47 4.49
CA GLN A 11 7.54 24.04 5.13
C GLN A 11 7.31 22.73 5.92
N ALA A 12 8.23 21.78 5.81
CA ALA A 12 8.13 20.51 6.50
C ALA A 12 8.46 20.62 8.00
N ASP A 13 9.33 21.56 8.38
CA ASP A 13 9.81 21.72 9.74
C ASP A 13 9.02 22.77 10.52
N ARG A 14 8.88 22.52 11.84
CA ARG A 14 8.33 23.49 12.78
C ARG A 14 9.44 24.43 13.28
N ILE A 15 9.08 25.68 13.51
CA ILE A 15 9.95 26.69 14.12
C ILE A 15 9.66 26.70 15.61
N GLY A 16 10.65 26.52 16.47
CA GLY A 16 10.52 26.55 17.92
C GLY A 16 11.32 25.43 18.60
N PRO A 17 11.40 25.45 19.94
CA PRO A 17 10.64 26.32 20.85
C PRO A 17 11.13 27.78 20.85
N LEU A 18 10.19 28.73 20.85
CA LEU A 18 10.43 30.16 20.92
C LEU A 18 9.88 30.72 22.24
N ASP A 19 10.64 31.63 22.86
CA ASP A 19 10.11 32.43 23.96
C ASP A 19 9.05 33.43 23.44
N GLU A 20 8.34 34.11 24.35
CA GLU A 20 7.27 35.02 24.01
C GLU A 20 7.72 36.19 23.10
N ALA A 21 8.91 36.73 23.32
CA ALA A 21 9.43 37.83 22.54
C ALA A 21 9.84 37.39 21.12
N ALA A 22 10.39 36.18 20.98
CA ALA A 22 10.70 35.58 19.70
C ALA A 22 9.44 35.14 18.97
N ALA A 23 8.43 34.63 19.69
CA ALA A 23 7.14 34.25 19.13
C ALA A 23 6.37 35.43 18.56
N LEU A 24 6.38 36.58 19.24
CA LEU A 24 5.77 37.82 18.73
C LEU A 24 6.47 38.29 17.43
N ARG A 25 7.79 38.25 17.38
CA ARG A 25 8.55 38.56 16.13
C ARG A 25 8.21 37.59 15.01
N GLN A 26 8.14 36.30 15.33
CA GLN A 26 7.79 35.27 14.35
C GLN A 26 6.37 35.45 13.83
N ALA A 27 5.43 35.75 14.69
CA ALA A 27 4.04 36.03 14.32
C ALA A 27 3.91 37.22 13.37
N GLN A 28 4.71 38.26 13.57
CA GLN A 28 4.75 39.42 12.70
C GLN A 28 5.37 39.13 11.33
N SER A 29 6.40 38.29 11.29
CA SER A 29 7.09 37.94 10.03
C SER A 29 6.34 36.91 9.17
N THR A 30 5.48 36.09 9.79
CA THR A 30 4.73 35.02 9.11
C THR A 30 3.25 34.99 9.57
N PRO A 31 2.44 35.98 9.21
CA PRO A 31 1.06 36.09 9.69
C PRO A 31 0.15 34.95 9.21
N GLN A 32 0.52 34.23 8.15
CA GLN A 32 -0.18 33.07 7.63
C GLN A 32 0.19 31.75 8.34
N ALA A 33 1.15 31.79 9.29
CA ALA A 33 1.58 30.61 10.01
C ALA A 33 0.50 30.12 10.98
N MET A 34 0.55 28.84 11.29
CA MET A 34 -0.13 28.22 12.43
C MET A 34 0.80 28.28 13.63
N ALA A 35 0.27 28.59 14.81
CA ALA A 35 1.03 28.56 16.04
C ALA A 35 0.36 27.68 17.10
N TRP A 36 1.19 27.14 17.98
CA TRP A 36 0.76 26.30 19.08
C TRP A 36 1.65 26.55 20.31
N ARG A 37 1.04 26.49 21.47
CA ARG A 37 1.71 26.41 22.76
C ARG A 37 1.01 25.42 23.68
N GLU A 38 1.66 25.08 24.75
CA GLU A 38 1.03 24.25 25.78
C GLU A 38 -0.27 24.85 26.31
N GLY A 39 -1.25 23.97 26.52
CA GLY A 39 -2.60 24.34 26.92
C GLY A 39 -3.55 24.56 25.75
N MET A 40 -3.08 24.51 24.49
CA MET A 40 -3.91 24.54 23.29
C MET A 40 -4.15 23.10 22.79
N SER A 41 -5.41 22.77 22.51
CA SER A 41 -5.80 21.45 21.99
C SER A 41 -5.40 21.21 20.55
N GLU A 42 -5.14 22.28 19.79
CA GLU A 42 -4.82 22.21 18.35
C GLU A 42 -3.99 23.43 17.91
N TRP A 43 -3.37 23.33 16.73
CA TRP A 43 -2.72 24.45 16.07
C TRP A 43 -3.75 25.46 15.60
N LYS A 44 -3.52 26.76 15.87
CA LYS A 44 -4.40 27.85 15.43
C LYS A 44 -3.67 28.84 14.52
N PRO A 45 -4.37 29.44 13.56
CA PRO A 45 -3.80 30.55 12.81
C PRO A 45 -3.31 31.65 13.75
N VAL A 46 -2.12 32.19 13.50
CA VAL A 46 -1.53 33.29 14.29
C VAL A 46 -2.52 34.44 14.48
N ALA A 47 -3.31 34.76 13.47
CA ALA A 47 -4.30 35.81 13.50
C ALA A 47 -5.44 35.57 14.52
N GLN A 48 -5.66 34.35 15.00
CA GLN A 48 -6.71 33.96 15.94
C GLN A 48 -6.21 33.86 17.39
N ILE A 49 -4.90 34.10 17.64
CA ILE A 49 -4.29 33.94 18.97
C ILE A 49 -4.05 35.32 19.60
N GLU A 50 -4.85 35.65 20.59
CA GLU A 50 -4.76 36.95 21.24
C GLU A 50 -3.42 37.22 21.92
N GLU A 51 -2.79 36.17 22.50
CA GLU A 51 -1.51 36.29 23.22
C GLU A 51 -0.34 36.63 22.27
N LEU A 52 -0.44 36.32 21.00
CA LEU A 52 0.52 36.76 19.99
C LEU A 52 0.30 38.21 19.55
N ARG A 53 -0.78 38.83 20.05
CA ARG A 53 -1.01 40.27 20.00
C ARG A 53 -0.53 40.96 21.27
N GLY A 54 -0.14 40.23 22.33
CA GLY A 54 0.46 40.72 23.58
C GLY A 54 0.12 39.93 24.84
N ARG A 55 1.07 39.21 25.35
CA ARG A 55 1.32 38.61 26.68
C ARG A 55 0.94 37.12 26.92
N GLY A 56 1.90 36.37 27.48
CA GLY A 56 2.15 35.01 27.87
C GLY A 56 1.83 34.63 29.30
N PRO A 57 2.45 33.63 29.99
CA PRO A 57 2.96 32.30 29.68
C PRO A 57 2.50 31.15 30.63
N ALA A 58 2.87 29.87 30.40
CA ALA A 58 3.18 28.76 31.36
C ALA A 58 3.59 27.43 30.69
N PRO A 59 4.26 26.44 31.36
CA PRO A 59 5.15 25.44 30.76
C PRO A 59 4.62 24.00 30.56
N GLY A 60 5.18 23.26 29.66
CA GLY A 60 5.69 21.87 29.67
C GLY A 60 4.99 20.68 29.04
N ILE A 61 4.40 20.65 27.82
CA ILE A 61 4.06 19.39 27.09
C ILE A 61 4.41 19.52 25.59
N ALA A 62 4.82 18.42 24.94
CA ALA A 62 5.15 18.43 23.53
C ALA A 62 3.95 18.88 22.65
N PRO A 63 4.18 19.62 21.56
CA PRO A 63 3.10 20.05 20.67
C PRO A 63 2.40 18.86 20.02
N PRO A 64 1.10 18.97 19.71
CA PRO A 64 0.41 17.97 18.91
C PRO A 64 1.06 17.86 17.51
N PRO A 65 0.89 16.77 16.80
CA PRO A 65 1.38 16.64 15.43
C PRO A 65 0.87 17.75 14.53
N LEU A 66 1.66 18.15 13.53
CA LEU A 66 1.33 19.24 12.61
C LEU A 66 -0.01 18.96 11.89
N PRO A 67 -0.87 19.96 11.67
CA PRO A 67 -2.05 19.81 10.83
C PRO A 67 -1.64 19.42 9.42
N GLY A 68 -2.02 18.22 8.97
CA GLY A 68 -1.61 17.66 7.68
C GLY A 68 -0.16 17.17 7.59
N GLY A 69 0.59 17.19 8.71
CA GLY A 69 1.89 16.50 8.81
C GLY A 69 1.67 14.99 8.71
N ARG A 70 2.40 14.31 7.82
CA ARG A 70 2.41 12.84 7.81
C ARG A 70 2.88 12.36 9.17
N GLN A 71 2.10 11.50 9.81
CA GLN A 71 2.55 10.83 11.02
C GLN A 71 3.79 10.02 10.65
N ARG A 72 4.90 10.22 11.39
CA ARG A 72 6.10 9.41 11.18
C ARG A 72 5.74 7.96 11.42
N ALA A 73 6.18 7.09 10.53
CA ALA A 73 5.96 5.68 10.67
C ALA A 73 6.75 5.10 11.85
N ASP A 74 6.23 4.03 12.46
CA ASP A 74 6.95 3.27 13.47
C ASP A 74 8.21 2.67 12.84
N ASP A 75 9.32 2.67 13.57
CA ASP A 75 10.62 2.16 13.07
C ASP A 75 10.77 0.69 13.50
N ILE A 76 10.03 -0.17 12.83
CA ILE A 76 9.88 -1.59 13.15
C ILE A 76 11.08 -2.41 12.71
N ASP A 77 11.52 -3.34 13.57
CA ASP A 77 12.52 -4.35 13.25
C ASP A 77 11.88 -5.53 12.51
N PHE A 78 12.62 -6.14 11.56
CA PHE A 78 12.08 -7.27 10.80
C PHE A 78 13.16 -8.24 10.33
N ARG A 79 12.74 -9.44 9.93
CA ARG A 79 13.53 -10.38 9.12
C ARG A 79 12.68 -11.05 8.05
N ILE A 80 13.27 -11.28 6.89
CA ILE A 80 12.68 -12.11 5.84
C ILE A 80 13.13 -13.55 6.06
N VAL A 81 12.18 -14.48 6.04
CA VAL A 81 12.41 -15.91 6.28
C VAL A 81 11.94 -16.72 5.09
N GLY A 82 12.72 -17.75 4.72
CA GLY A 82 12.42 -18.61 3.57
C GLY A 82 13.22 -18.25 2.32
N HIS A 83 13.05 -19.02 1.27
CA HIS A 83 13.71 -18.84 -0.03
C HIS A 83 12.68 -18.64 -1.15
N GLU A 84 12.05 -19.69 -1.64
CA GLU A 84 11.06 -19.64 -2.73
C GLU A 84 9.66 -19.26 -2.23
N MET A 85 9.40 -19.44 -0.94
CA MET A 85 8.17 -19.04 -0.24
C MET A 85 8.58 -18.25 0.98
N GLN A 86 8.61 -16.95 0.85
CA GLN A 86 9.05 -16.06 1.90
C GLN A 86 7.89 -15.52 2.73
N PHE A 87 8.18 -15.25 3.99
CA PHE A 87 7.34 -14.45 4.86
C PHE A 87 8.19 -13.40 5.59
N VAL A 88 7.57 -12.35 6.06
CA VAL A 88 8.19 -11.35 6.93
C VAL A 88 7.79 -11.60 8.38
N GLU A 89 8.78 -11.70 9.28
CA GLU A 89 8.58 -11.64 10.71
C GLU A 89 8.97 -10.24 11.20
N ILE A 90 8.04 -9.54 11.81
CA ILE A 90 8.22 -8.19 12.35
C ILE A 90 8.31 -8.31 13.87
N GLU A 91 9.28 -7.63 14.47
CA GLU A 91 9.42 -7.48 15.92
C GLU A 91 8.96 -6.07 16.31
N LEU A 92 7.99 -6.00 17.22
CA LEU A 92 7.35 -4.77 17.66
C LEU A 92 7.77 -4.47 19.11
N ASP A 93 8.24 -3.26 19.35
CA ASP A 93 8.41 -2.71 20.69
C ASP A 93 7.04 -2.34 21.32
N PRO A 94 6.94 -2.19 22.66
CA PRO A 94 5.70 -1.77 23.30
C PRO A 94 5.13 -0.48 22.71
N GLY A 95 3.90 -0.57 22.19
CA GLY A 95 3.20 0.54 21.53
C GLY A 95 3.44 0.68 20.03
N GLU A 96 4.41 -0.03 19.46
CA GLU A 96 4.58 -0.11 18.01
C GLU A 96 3.52 -0.97 17.34
N SER A 97 3.32 -0.69 16.07
CA SER A 97 2.31 -1.41 15.29
C SER A 97 2.76 -1.64 13.84
N ALA A 98 2.26 -2.75 13.29
CA ALA A 98 2.31 -3.04 11.87
C ALA A 98 0.89 -3.02 11.27
N ILE A 99 0.78 -2.65 10.00
CA ILE A 99 -0.43 -2.82 9.22
C ILE A 99 -0.22 -3.96 8.22
N ALA A 100 -1.25 -4.72 7.92
CA ALA A 100 -1.16 -5.78 6.92
C ALA A 100 -2.47 -5.95 6.15
N GLU A 101 -2.36 -6.56 4.96
CA GLU A 101 -3.51 -6.97 4.17
C GLU A 101 -4.34 -8.02 4.92
N ALA A 102 -5.65 -8.01 4.71
CA ALA A 102 -6.54 -9.00 5.30
C ALA A 102 -6.17 -10.43 4.82
N GLY A 103 -5.96 -11.35 5.77
CA GLY A 103 -5.58 -12.73 5.46
C GLY A 103 -4.07 -13.00 5.37
N ALA A 104 -3.22 -11.98 5.47
CA ALA A 104 -1.76 -12.15 5.43
C ALA A 104 -1.17 -12.71 6.75
N LEU A 105 -1.91 -12.66 7.87
CA LEU A 105 -1.41 -13.10 9.17
C LEU A 105 -1.03 -14.58 9.13
N MET A 106 0.22 -14.88 9.48
CA MET A 106 0.71 -16.24 9.70
C MET A 106 0.66 -16.61 11.20
N PHE A 107 1.25 -15.80 12.05
CA PHE A 107 1.17 -15.90 13.51
C PHE A 107 1.42 -14.55 14.17
N LYS A 108 1.04 -14.43 15.44
CA LYS A 108 1.38 -13.32 16.31
C LYS A 108 1.53 -13.77 17.74
N ASP A 109 2.34 -13.09 18.53
CA ASP A 109 2.41 -13.27 19.97
C ASP A 109 1.09 -12.84 20.65
N ALA A 110 0.79 -13.42 21.81
CA ALA A 110 -0.48 -13.17 22.51
C ALA A 110 -0.68 -11.70 22.93
N SER A 111 0.41 -10.97 23.17
CA SER A 111 0.40 -9.55 23.54
C SER A 111 0.14 -8.60 22.37
N VAL A 112 0.20 -9.08 21.14
CA VAL A 112 -0.14 -8.26 19.96
C VAL A 112 -1.65 -8.26 19.75
N GLN A 113 -2.28 -7.10 19.82
CA GLN A 113 -3.71 -6.91 19.55
C GLN A 113 -3.96 -6.61 18.07
N MET A 114 -5.16 -6.97 17.59
CA MET A 114 -5.59 -6.77 16.20
C MET A 114 -6.79 -5.84 16.16
N ASP A 115 -6.71 -4.80 15.34
CA ASP A 115 -7.80 -3.88 15.08
C ASP A 115 -7.97 -3.67 13.57
N THR A 116 -9.21 -3.49 13.11
CA THR A 116 -9.47 -3.15 11.71
C THR A 116 -9.38 -1.64 11.52
N VAL A 117 -8.57 -1.22 10.56
CA VAL A 117 -8.38 0.20 10.20
C VAL A 117 -8.69 0.42 8.72
N PHE A 118 -9.01 1.65 8.35
CA PHE A 118 -9.10 2.07 6.96
C PHE A 118 -7.71 2.44 6.44
N GLY A 119 -7.49 2.31 5.14
CA GLY A 119 -6.19 2.58 4.51
C GLY A 119 -5.68 4.03 4.67
N ASP A 120 -6.53 4.96 5.13
CA ASP A 120 -6.15 6.32 5.50
C ASP A 120 -5.64 6.46 6.96
N GLY A 121 -5.51 5.33 7.68
CA GLY A 121 -5.07 5.31 9.09
C GLY A 121 -6.16 5.70 10.10
N SER A 122 -7.39 5.96 9.66
CA SER A 122 -8.48 6.29 10.58
C SER A 122 -8.97 5.03 11.32
N HIS A 123 -8.90 5.07 12.66
CA HIS A 123 -9.45 4.01 13.50
C HIS A 123 -10.97 3.96 13.39
N SER A 124 -11.53 2.76 13.32
CA SER A 124 -12.96 2.55 13.57
C SER A 124 -13.21 2.74 15.07
N GLY A 125 -13.20 3.99 15.54
CA GLY A 125 -13.37 4.33 16.97
C GLY A 125 -14.60 3.68 17.60
N ALA A 126 -14.49 3.29 18.86
CA ALA A 126 -15.44 2.52 19.67
C ALA A 126 -16.73 3.29 20.04
N GLY A 127 -17.49 3.83 19.10
CA GLY A 127 -18.67 4.65 19.43
C GLY A 127 -19.87 4.58 18.47
N GLY A 128 -19.77 3.88 17.35
CA GLY A 128 -20.90 3.69 16.41
C GLY A 128 -21.12 2.22 16.12
N GLY A 129 -22.36 1.79 15.92
CA GLY A 129 -22.67 0.39 15.63
C GLY A 129 -21.86 -0.14 14.43
N PHE A 130 -21.35 -1.35 14.53
CA PHE A 130 -20.55 -2.01 13.48
C PHE A 130 -21.21 -1.94 12.08
N MET A 131 -22.53 -2.02 12.04
CA MET A 131 -23.32 -1.95 10.79
C MET A 131 -23.36 -0.55 10.15
N ASP A 132 -23.43 0.53 10.93
CA ASP A 132 -23.41 1.90 10.37
C ASP A 132 -22.03 2.25 9.80
N LYS A 133 -20.98 1.73 10.42
CA LYS A 133 -19.60 1.87 9.94
C LYS A 133 -19.33 1.04 8.69
N LEU A 134 -19.88 -0.18 8.64
CA LEU A 134 -19.81 -1.04 7.45
C LEU A 134 -20.55 -0.41 6.25
N LEU A 135 -21.69 0.25 6.49
CA LEU A 135 -22.46 0.96 5.45
C LEU A 135 -21.75 2.22 4.95
N SER A 136 -21.12 2.99 5.85
CA SER A 136 -20.34 4.18 5.47
C SER A 136 -19.01 3.77 4.78
N ALA A 137 -18.38 2.69 5.24
CA ALA A 137 -17.22 2.07 4.61
C ALA A 137 -17.57 1.50 3.24
N GLY A 138 -18.71 0.82 3.10
CA GLY A 138 -19.20 0.30 1.82
C GLY A 138 -19.34 1.39 0.76
N LYS A 139 -19.78 2.61 1.12
CA LYS A 139 -19.80 3.76 0.20
C LYS A 139 -18.40 4.21 -0.20
N ARG A 140 -17.42 4.23 0.72
CA ARG A 140 -16.02 4.59 0.43
C ARG A 140 -15.29 3.51 -0.39
N VAL A 141 -15.58 2.23 -0.13
CA VAL A 141 -15.08 1.10 -0.94
C VAL A 141 -15.62 1.15 -2.37
N ILE A 142 -16.89 1.53 -2.56
CA ILE A 142 -17.48 1.71 -3.88
C ILE A 142 -16.86 2.90 -4.63
N THR A 143 -16.38 3.93 -3.91
CA THR A 143 -15.65 5.07 -4.51
C THR A 143 -14.16 4.80 -4.69
N GLY A 144 -13.63 3.66 -4.24
CA GLY A 144 -12.22 3.29 -4.39
C GLY A 144 -11.25 4.04 -3.47
N GLU A 145 -11.75 4.74 -2.46
CA GLU A 145 -10.94 5.64 -1.63
C GLU A 145 -10.33 4.99 -0.38
N SER A 146 -10.79 3.79 0.01
CA SER A 146 -10.28 3.14 1.24
C SER A 146 -10.17 1.64 1.08
N LEU A 147 -8.98 1.11 1.35
CA LEU A 147 -8.71 -0.31 1.49
C LEU A 147 -8.74 -0.68 2.98
N PHE A 148 -9.31 -1.85 3.29
CA PHE A 148 -9.28 -2.37 4.64
C PHE A 148 -7.91 -2.97 4.92
N ALA A 149 -7.30 -2.56 6.02
CA ALA A 149 -6.10 -3.16 6.57
C ALA A 149 -6.33 -3.58 8.02
N THR A 150 -5.55 -4.51 8.50
CA THR A 150 -5.55 -4.90 9.91
C THR A 150 -4.32 -4.29 10.57
N LEU A 151 -4.54 -3.60 11.70
CA LEU A 151 -3.49 -3.06 12.56
C LEU A 151 -3.14 -4.09 13.63
N TYR A 152 -1.85 -4.32 13.84
CA TYR A 152 -1.30 -5.24 14.82
C TYR A 152 -0.43 -4.44 15.78
N THR A 153 -0.89 -4.23 17.01
CA THR A 153 -0.24 -3.38 18.02
C THR A 153 0.30 -4.21 19.17
N GLN A 154 1.57 -4.04 19.51
CA GLN A 154 2.12 -4.61 20.74
C GLN A 154 1.62 -3.80 21.95
N THR A 155 0.78 -4.42 22.77
CA THR A 155 0.17 -3.81 23.97
C THR A 155 0.76 -4.30 25.30
N GLY A 156 1.60 -5.34 25.23
CA GLY A 156 2.28 -5.91 26.40
C GLY A 156 3.60 -5.18 26.72
N GLN A 157 4.32 -5.77 27.69
CA GLN A 157 5.67 -5.34 28.05
C GLN A 157 6.71 -6.15 27.29
N GLY A 158 7.77 -5.49 26.80
CA GLY A 158 8.81 -6.13 26.00
C GLY A 158 8.44 -6.31 24.52
N LYS A 159 9.38 -6.81 23.76
CA LYS A 159 9.23 -7.04 22.31
C LYS A 159 8.27 -8.22 22.06
N ALA A 160 7.53 -8.13 20.97
CA ALA A 160 6.64 -9.19 20.51
C ALA A 160 6.72 -9.33 18.99
N LYS A 161 6.37 -10.51 18.49
CA LYS A 161 6.49 -10.85 17.09
C LYS A 161 5.13 -11.01 16.43
N VAL A 162 5.08 -10.57 15.18
CA VAL A 162 3.99 -10.85 14.26
C VAL A 162 4.58 -11.21 12.89
N ALA A 163 4.01 -12.20 12.21
CA ALA A 163 4.51 -12.65 10.92
C ALA A 163 3.40 -12.62 9.86
N PHE A 164 3.77 -12.21 8.67
CA PHE A 164 2.90 -12.11 7.51
C PHE A 164 3.46 -12.91 6.34
N ALA A 165 2.65 -13.78 5.76
CA ALA A 165 3.01 -14.63 4.65
C ALA A 165 2.12 -14.38 3.45
N ALA A 166 2.72 -14.37 2.26
CA ALA A 166 1.95 -14.30 1.02
C ALA A 166 1.28 -15.64 0.70
N PRO A 167 0.14 -15.62 -0.01
CA PRO A 167 -0.65 -16.83 -0.27
C PRO A 167 -0.08 -17.75 -1.37
N TYR A 168 1.01 -17.37 -2.05
CA TYR A 168 1.62 -18.14 -3.13
C TYR A 168 3.15 -17.93 -3.17
N PRO A 169 3.91 -18.84 -3.83
CA PRO A 169 5.36 -18.79 -3.87
C PRO A 169 5.91 -17.49 -4.43
N GLY A 170 6.92 -16.94 -3.76
CA GLY A 170 7.55 -15.70 -4.19
C GLY A 170 8.48 -15.09 -3.15
N THR A 171 8.89 -13.87 -3.44
CA THR A 171 9.87 -13.09 -2.70
C THR A 171 9.21 -11.89 -2.02
N VAL A 172 9.56 -11.64 -0.77
CA VAL A 172 9.14 -10.43 -0.03
C VAL A 172 10.23 -9.37 -0.17
N LEU A 173 9.86 -8.21 -0.69
CA LEU A 173 10.72 -7.04 -0.88
C LEU A 173 10.50 -6.07 0.26
N PRO A 174 11.47 -5.89 1.18
CA PRO A 174 11.42 -4.82 2.15
C PRO A 174 11.83 -3.50 1.46
N ILE A 175 10.93 -2.54 1.43
CA ILE A 175 11.15 -1.23 0.79
C ILE A 175 10.91 -0.14 1.83
N ARG A 176 11.88 0.75 2.02
CA ARG A 176 11.75 1.90 2.91
C ARG A 176 11.32 3.12 2.09
N LEU A 177 10.10 3.60 2.34
CA LEU A 177 9.47 4.62 1.48
C LEU A 177 10.22 5.95 1.44
N ASP A 178 10.87 6.39 2.56
CA ASP A 178 11.66 7.62 2.59
C ASP A 178 12.83 7.59 1.59
N GLN A 179 13.42 6.40 1.33
CA GLN A 179 14.48 6.22 0.35
C GLN A 179 13.98 6.24 -1.11
N HIS A 180 12.65 6.22 -1.30
CA HIS A 180 11.99 6.19 -2.60
C HIS A 180 11.03 7.38 -2.80
N GLY A 181 11.38 8.53 -2.21
CA GLY A 181 10.61 9.77 -2.36
C GLY A 181 9.28 9.78 -1.58
N GLY A 182 9.12 8.89 -0.61
CA GLY A 182 7.95 8.82 0.26
C GLY A 182 6.68 8.27 -0.40
N ARG A 183 6.80 7.73 -1.63
CA ARG A 183 5.67 7.15 -2.37
C ARG A 183 6.12 6.03 -3.29
N LEU A 184 5.39 4.91 -3.22
CA LEU A 184 5.53 3.77 -4.12
C LEU A 184 4.17 3.43 -4.72
N ILE A 185 4.15 3.05 -5.99
CA ILE A 185 2.96 2.50 -6.64
C ILE A 185 3.17 1.00 -6.78
N CYS A 186 2.23 0.18 -6.29
CA CYS A 186 2.30 -1.27 -6.39
C CYS A 186 0.98 -1.87 -6.87
N GLN A 187 1.04 -3.08 -7.41
CA GLN A 187 -0.15 -3.85 -7.73
C GLN A 187 -0.91 -4.19 -6.44
N LYS A 188 -2.25 -4.21 -6.49
CA LYS A 188 -3.13 -4.48 -5.34
C LYS A 188 -2.67 -5.72 -4.55
N ASP A 189 -2.44 -6.85 -5.22
CA ASP A 189 -2.11 -8.12 -4.58
C ASP A 189 -0.63 -8.22 -4.14
N SER A 190 0.14 -7.15 -4.31
CA SER A 190 1.56 -7.10 -3.94
C SER A 190 1.81 -6.51 -2.55
N PHE A 191 0.93 -5.65 -2.01
CA PHE A 191 1.08 -5.15 -0.65
C PHE A 191 0.83 -6.28 0.35
N LEU A 192 1.80 -6.58 1.21
CA LEU A 192 1.69 -7.63 2.23
C LEU A 192 1.52 -7.00 3.63
N ALA A 193 2.41 -6.11 3.99
CA ALA A 193 2.42 -5.45 5.30
C ALA A 193 3.25 -4.16 5.26
N GLY A 194 3.19 -3.36 6.32
CA GLY A 194 4.03 -2.19 6.52
C GLY A 194 4.00 -1.67 7.95
N ALA A 195 4.82 -0.68 8.24
CA ALA A 195 4.81 0.02 9.53
C ALA A 195 3.53 0.86 9.69
N ARG A 196 3.04 1.02 10.92
CA ARG A 196 2.00 2.02 11.21
C ARG A 196 2.50 3.41 10.79
N GLY A 197 1.63 4.21 10.18
CA GLY A 197 1.99 5.52 9.61
C GLY A 197 2.13 5.46 8.09
N VAL A 198 2.30 4.29 7.51
CA VAL A 198 2.16 4.09 6.07
C VAL A 198 0.67 4.14 5.68
N GLN A 199 0.37 4.93 4.66
CA GLN A 199 -0.97 5.03 4.09
C GLN A 199 -1.08 4.17 2.83
N VAL A 200 -2.15 3.39 2.73
CA VAL A 200 -2.44 2.53 1.58
C VAL A 200 -3.71 3.05 0.91
N GLY A 201 -3.61 3.45 -0.35
CA GLY A 201 -4.74 3.99 -1.11
C GLY A 201 -4.78 3.48 -2.54
N VAL A 202 -5.88 3.70 -3.24
CA VAL A 202 -5.99 3.40 -4.67
C VAL A 202 -5.30 4.50 -5.47
N HIS A 203 -4.39 4.11 -6.37
CA HIS A 203 -3.74 5.03 -7.30
C HIS A 203 -4.45 5.06 -8.65
N PHE A 204 -4.76 3.87 -9.17
CA PHE A 204 -5.32 3.71 -10.50
C PHE A 204 -6.17 2.45 -10.57
N GLN A 205 -7.35 2.57 -11.13
CA GLN A 205 -8.23 1.42 -11.39
C GLN A 205 -8.71 1.47 -12.84
N ARG A 206 -8.39 0.45 -13.62
CA ARG A 206 -8.93 0.26 -14.95
C ARG A 206 -9.82 -0.98 -14.98
N LYS A 207 -11.09 -0.82 -15.33
CA LYS A 207 -11.99 -1.95 -15.61
C LYS A 207 -11.53 -2.61 -16.92
N VAL A 208 -10.60 -3.53 -16.81
CA VAL A 208 -10.18 -4.38 -17.93
C VAL A 208 -11.05 -5.63 -17.87
N MET A 209 -11.63 -6.01 -19.00
CA MET A 209 -12.61 -7.11 -19.16
C MET A 209 -12.57 -8.20 -18.07
N THR A 210 -13.70 -8.52 -17.55
CA THR A 210 -14.03 -9.26 -16.33
C THR A 210 -13.48 -10.69 -16.17
N GLY A 211 -12.59 -11.16 -17.01
CA GLY A 211 -12.07 -12.54 -16.98
C GLY A 211 -10.67 -12.70 -16.38
N LEU A 212 -9.78 -11.71 -16.55
CA LEU A 212 -8.35 -11.86 -16.25
C LEU A 212 -7.93 -11.56 -14.80
N PHE A 213 -8.69 -10.72 -14.10
CA PHE A 213 -8.37 -10.24 -12.75
C PHE A 213 -9.52 -10.45 -11.77
N GLY A 214 -10.20 -11.61 -11.84
CA GLY A 214 -11.28 -11.95 -10.88
C GLY A 214 -12.49 -11.01 -10.88
N GLY A 215 -12.73 -10.24 -11.98
CA GLY A 215 -13.85 -9.30 -12.09
C GLY A 215 -13.60 -7.89 -11.56
N GLU A 216 -12.55 -7.66 -10.79
CA GLU A 216 -12.24 -6.35 -10.18
C GLU A 216 -11.45 -5.42 -11.13
N GLY A 217 -10.81 -5.97 -12.17
CA GLY A 217 -9.95 -5.24 -13.08
C GLY A 217 -8.52 -5.11 -12.56
N PHE A 218 -7.70 -4.33 -13.28
CA PHE A 218 -6.32 -4.03 -12.89
C PHE A 218 -6.30 -2.83 -11.95
N ILE A 219 -5.85 -3.06 -10.72
CA ILE A 219 -5.81 -2.05 -9.66
C ILE A 219 -4.38 -1.83 -9.20
N MET A 220 -3.95 -0.57 -9.18
CA MET A 220 -2.70 -0.14 -8.58
C MET A 220 -2.99 0.62 -7.31
N GLN A 221 -2.22 0.31 -6.28
CA GLN A 221 -2.25 0.97 -4.97
C GLN A 221 -1.11 1.98 -4.89
N LYS A 222 -1.32 3.04 -4.12
CA LYS A 222 -0.25 3.93 -3.66
C LYS A 222 0.06 3.64 -2.20
N LEU A 223 1.33 3.51 -1.89
CA LEU A 223 1.87 3.41 -0.56
C LEU A 223 2.59 4.72 -0.26
N GLU A 224 2.19 5.44 0.79
CA GLU A 224 2.73 6.76 1.12
C GLU A 224 3.17 6.80 2.58
N GLY A 225 4.32 7.42 2.83
CA GLY A 225 4.91 7.55 4.17
C GLY A 225 6.42 7.60 4.15
N ASP A 226 7.03 7.30 5.29
CA ASP A 226 8.47 7.25 5.50
C ASP A 226 8.96 5.90 6.07
N GLY A 227 8.03 4.98 6.39
CA GLY A 227 8.31 3.69 7.01
C GLY A 227 8.58 2.55 6.03
N TRP A 228 8.79 1.38 6.62
CA TRP A 228 8.92 0.13 5.89
C TRP A 228 7.60 -0.34 5.32
N VAL A 229 7.65 -0.85 4.09
CA VAL A 229 6.60 -1.64 3.45
C VAL A 229 7.18 -2.95 2.94
N TYR A 230 6.40 -4.00 3.02
CA TYR A 230 6.75 -5.34 2.56
C TYR A 230 5.87 -5.68 1.38
N VAL A 231 6.49 -5.81 0.21
CA VAL A 231 5.81 -6.05 -1.05
C VAL A 231 6.12 -7.46 -1.51
N HIS A 232 5.10 -8.27 -1.76
CA HIS A 232 5.25 -9.62 -2.28
C HIS A 232 5.28 -9.63 -3.80
N ALA A 233 6.20 -10.39 -4.35
CA ALA A 233 6.33 -10.66 -5.78
C ALA A 233 6.41 -12.16 -6.04
N GLY A 234 5.62 -12.68 -6.96
CA GLY A 234 5.60 -14.11 -7.30
C GLY A 234 6.82 -14.56 -8.09
N GLY A 235 7.44 -15.64 -7.66
CA GLY A 235 8.65 -16.19 -8.29
C GLY A 235 9.86 -15.31 -8.10
N CYS A 236 10.66 -15.15 -9.18
CA CYS A 236 11.85 -14.29 -9.18
C CYS A 236 11.49 -12.84 -9.45
N VAL A 237 12.27 -11.94 -8.83
CA VAL A 237 12.13 -10.49 -8.99
C VAL A 237 13.23 -9.93 -9.87
N VAL A 238 12.86 -9.02 -10.76
CA VAL A 238 13.79 -8.20 -11.55
C VAL A 238 13.58 -6.75 -11.19
N GLU A 239 14.64 -6.09 -10.76
CA GLU A 239 14.67 -4.63 -10.57
C GLU A 239 15.31 -3.98 -11.80
N ARG A 240 14.67 -2.91 -12.30
CA ARG A 240 15.22 -2.10 -13.39
C ARG A 240 15.12 -0.62 -13.03
N GLU A 241 16.18 0.12 -13.32
CA GLU A 241 16.18 1.58 -13.30
C GLU A 241 15.97 2.06 -14.73
N LEU A 242 14.89 2.79 -14.95
CA LEU A 242 14.58 3.38 -16.26
C LEU A 242 15.09 4.81 -16.32
N ALA A 243 15.87 5.14 -17.36
CA ALA A 243 16.27 6.51 -17.64
C ALA A 243 15.06 7.38 -18.07
N ALA A 244 15.21 8.70 -18.05
CA ALA A 244 14.16 9.61 -18.49
C ALA A 244 13.76 9.32 -19.95
N GLY A 245 12.48 9.01 -20.17
CA GLY A 245 11.93 8.64 -21.48
C GLY A 245 12.24 7.21 -21.94
N GLU A 246 13.02 6.43 -21.18
CA GLU A 246 13.19 5.00 -21.44
C GLU A 246 11.87 4.27 -21.25
N ARG A 247 11.55 3.37 -22.16
CA ARG A 247 10.30 2.61 -22.15
C ARG A 247 10.54 1.11 -22.10
N VAL A 248 9.70 0.41 -21.36
CA VAL A 248 9.62 -1.05 -21.36
C VAL A 248 8.17 -1.49 -21.42
N ASP A 249 7.86 -2.44 -22.32
CA ASP A 249 6.57 -3.09 -22.39
C ASP A 249 6.62 -4.36 -21.52
N VAL A 250 5.68 -4.51 -20.61
CA VAL A 250 5.60 -5.60 -19.62
C VAL A 250 4.19 -6.18 -19.63
N ASP A 251 4.05 -7.50 -19.48
CA ASP A 251 2.76 -8.11 -19.14
C ASP A 251 2.23 -7.45 -17.86
N THR A 252 0.97 -6.96 -17.88
CA THR A 252 0.38 -6.26 -16.75
C THR A 252 0.47 -7.04 -15.44
N GLY A 253 0.32 -8.36 -15.48
CA GLY A 253 0.45 -9.22 -14.32
C GLY A 253 1.88 -9.32 -13.78
N CYS A 254 2.88 -9.01 -14.60
CA CYS A 254 4.28 -9.03 -14.17
C CYS A 254 4.75 -7.74 -13.50
N VAL A 255 3.95 -6.67 -13.50
CA VAL A 255 4.27 -5.43 -12.76
C VAL A 255 4.01 -5.65 -11.28
N VAL A 256 5.02 -5.48 -10.44
CA VAL A 256 4.90 -5.55 -8.96
C VAL A 256 4.75 -4.15 -8.39
N ALA A 257 5.74 -3.29 -8.63
CA ALA A 257 5.78 -1.93 -8.11
C ALA A 257 6.65 -1.03 -8.99
N TYR A 258 6.48 0.28 -8.84
CA TYR A 258 7.32 1.28 -9.49
C TYR A 258 7.32 2.61 -8.72
N HIS A 259 8.36 3.42 -8.92
CA HIS A 259 8.45 4.76 -8.38
C HIS A 259 7.34 5.66 -8.93
N ALA A 260 6.84 6.58 -8.11
CA ALA A 260 5.79 7.52 -8.51
C ALA A 260 6.20 8.44 -9.69
N SER A 261 7.48 8.51 -10.04
CA SER A 261 8.02 9.23 -11.22
C SER A 261 7.90 8.45 -12.52
N VAL A 262 7.63 7.14 -12.47
CA VAL A 262 7.41 6.30 -13.65
C VAL A 262 5.97 6.47 -14.12
N ASP A 263 5.79 6.77 -15.40
CA ASP A 263 4.46 6.77 -16.00
C ASP A 263 4.09 5.37 -16.52
N MET A 264 2.83 4.97 -16.32
CA MET A 264 2.32 3.68 -16.76
C MET A 264 1.08 3.85 -17.62
N ASP A 265 1.16 3.38 -18.86
CA ASP A 265 -0.02 3.20 -19.72
C ASP A 265 -0.31 1.71 -19.97
N VAL A 266 -1.59 1.35 -20.03
CA VAL A 266 -2.03 -0.02 -20.27
C VAL A 266 -2.78 -0.10 -21.59
N ARG A 267 -2.28 -0.96 -22.49
CA ARG A 267 -2.88 -1.19 -23.80
C ARG A 267 -3.21 -2.65 -24.03
N ARG A 268 -4.31 -2.89 -24.74
CA ARG A 268 -4.64 -4.23 -25.23
C ARG A 268 -3.90 -4.52 -26.52
N VAL A 269 -3.19 -5.63 -26.57
CA VAL A 269 -2.59 -6.12 -27.84
C VAL A 269 -3.65 -6.90 -28.58
N ALA A 270 -4.14 -6.32 -29.69
CA ALA A 270 -5.06 -6.99 -30.59
C ALA A 270 -4.27 -7.71 -31.70
N GLY A 271 -4.53 -9.00 -31.90
CA GLY A 271 -3.98 -9.78 -33.00
C GLY A 271 -4.42 -11.24 -32.98
N ILE A 272 -4.54 -11.86 -34.18
CA ILE A 272 -4.99 -13.25 -34.35
C ILE A 272 -4.09 -14.24 -33.56
N ARG A 273 -2.83 -13.90 -33.34
CA ARG A 273 -1.89 -14.71 -32.52
C ARG A 273 -2.18 -14.70 -31.03
N SER A 274 -2.87 -13.66 -30.50
CA SER A 274 -3.26 -13.62 -29.09
C SER A 274 -4.34 -14.65 -28.72
N MET A 275 -5.11 -15.13 -29.69
CA MET A 275 -6.09 -16.22 -29.49
C MET A 275 -5.43 -17.57 -29.18
N PHE A 276 -4.18 -17.79 -29.60
CA PHE A 276 -3.44 -19.03 -29.31
C PHE A 276 -2.84 -19.08 -27.88
N PHE A 277 -2.83 -17.98 -27.15
CA PHE A 277 -2.34 -17.91 -25.78
C PHE A 277 -3.46 -17.97 -24.72
N GLY A 278 -4.54 -18.68 -24.99
CA GLY A 278 -5.57 -18.95 -23.97
C GLY A 278 -6.87 -18.15 -24.13
N GLY A 279 -7.11 -17.51 -25.29
CA GLY A 279 -8.41 -16.86 -25.57
C GLY A 279 -8.63 -15.49 -24.91
N GLU A 280 -7.73 -15.07 -24.04
CA GLU A 280 -7.79 -13.81 -23.32
C GLU A 280 -6.75 -12.84 -23.92
N GLY A 281 -7.16 -11.61 -24.25
CA GLY A 281 -6.26 -10.62 -24.85
C GLY A 281 -5.07 -10.34 -23.92
N VAL A 282 -3.85 -10.27 -24.48
CA VAL A 282 -2.66 -9.87 -23.73
C VAL A 282 -2.74 -8.37 -23.48
N PHE A 283 -2.71 -7.97 -22.22
CA PHE A 283 -2.58 -6.58 -21.83
C PHE A 283 -1.12 -6.28 -21.49
N LEU A 284 -0.56 -5.26 -22.12
CA LEU A 284 0.77 -4.77 -21.85
C LEU A 284 0.69 -3.45 -21.12
N ALA A 285 1.48 -3.33 -20.05
CA ALA A 285 1.82 -2.07 -19.43
C ALA A 285 3.08 -1.51 -20.10
N THR A 286 3.02 -0.31 -20.62
CA THR A 286 4.20 0.47 -21.05
C THR A 286 4.62 1.31 -19.87
N LEU A 287 5.78 1.00 -19.28
CA LEU A 287 6.38 1.79 -18.20
C LEU A 287 7.40 2.75 -18.81
N THR A 288 7.27 4.04 -18.48
CA THR A 288 8.16 5.10 -18.99
C THR A 288 8.86 5.78 -17.82
N GLY A 289 10.21 5.74 -17.79
CA GLY A 289 11.04 6.39 -16.78
C GLY A 289 11.00 7.93 -16.84
N PRO A 290 11.55 8.59 -15.82
CA PRO A 290 12.61 8.05 -14.96
C PRO A 290 12.12 7.34 -13.70
N GLY A 291 12.85 6.30 -13.28
CA GLY A 291 12.68 5.68 -11.97
C GLY A 291 12.75 4.15 -11.97
N LYS A 292 12.75 3.59 -10.77
CA LYS A 292 12.89 2.15 -10.56
C LYS A 292 11.55 1.44 -10.73
N VAL A 293 11.60 0.25 -11.32
CA VAL A 293 10.48 -0.68 -11.49
C VAL A 293 10.86 -2.07 -10.97
N TRP A 294 9.92 -2.77 -10.36
CA TRP A 294 10.05 -4.15 -9.88
C TRP A 294 9.08 -5.04 -10.63
N LEU A 295 9.60 -6.11 -11.20
CA LEU A 295 8.86 -7.05 -12.02
C LEU A 295 8.94 -8.45 -11.43
N GLN A 296 7.87 -9.25 -11.57
CA GLN A 296 7.77 -10.64 -11.12
C GLN A 296 7.69 -11.61 -12.27
N SER A 297 8.28 -12.80 -12.07
CA SER A 297 8.25 -13.86 -13.11
C SER A 297 7.00 -14.73 -13.06
N LEU A 298 6.28 -14.78 -11.92
CA LEU A 298 5.12 -15.63 -11.70
C LEU A 298 3.93 -14.81 -11.12
N PRO A 299 3.19 -14.05 -11.94
CA PRO A 299 1.96 -13.42 -11.47
C PRO A 299 0.93 -14.46 -11.03
N PHE A 300 0.18 -14.15 -9.96
CA PHE A 300 -0.85 -15.06 -9.41
C PHE A 300 -1.87 -15.53 -10.45
N SER A 301 -2.30 -14.66 -11.36
CA SER A 301 -3.23 -15.01 -12.43
C SER A 301 -2.70 -16.14 -13.32
N ARG A 302 -1.39 -16.15 -13.62
CA ARG A 302 -0.74 -17.19 -14.42
C ARG A 302 -0.68 -18.52 -13.66
N LEU A 303 -0.37 -18.47 -12.35
CA LEU A 303 -0.38 -19.65 -11.48
C LEU A 303 -1.80 -20.22 -11.37
N ALA A 304 -2.78 -19.37 -11.01
CA ALA A 304 -4.18 -19.75 -10.88
C ALA A 304 -4.76 -20.32 -12.18
N GLY A 305 -4.45 -19.69 -13.33
CA GLY A 305 -4.86 -20.19 -14.64
C GLY A 305 -4.30 -21.59 -14.95
N ARG A 306 -3.06 -21.89 -14.57
CA ARG A 306 -2.48 -23.24 -14.70
C ARG A 306 -3.14 -24.25 -13.77
N MET A 307 -3.40 -23.89 -12.52
CA MET A 307 -4.11 -24.76 -11.57
C MET A 307 -5.54 -25.05 -12.04
N PHE A 308 -6.25 -24.04 -12.53
CA PHE A 308 -7.60 -24.20 -13.07
C PHE A 308 -7.62 -25.09 -14.32
N ALA A 309 -6.65 -24.92 -15.22
CA ALA A 309 -6.53 -25.75 -16.43
C ALA A 309 -6.19 -27.21 -16.12
N ALA A 310 -5.49 -27.47 -15.00
CA ALA A 310 -5.15 -28.81 -14.54
C ALA A 310 -6.24 -29.46 -13.69
N ALA A 311 -7.19 -28.67 -13.15
CA ALA A 311 -8.28 -29.19 -12.32
C ALA A 311 -9.19 -30.14 -13.09
N PRO A 312 -9.69 -31.25 -12.47
CA PRO A 312 -10.66 -32.14 -13.08
C PRO A 312 -11.91 -31.36 -13.53
N GLN A 313 -12.22 -31.45 -14.81
CA GLN A 313 -13.47 -30.88 -15.34
C GLN A 313 -14.64 -31.71 -14.82
N ALA A 314 -15.71 -31.08 -14.34
CA ALA A 314 -16.96 -31.77 -13.99
C ALA A 314 -17.51 -32.46 -15.27
N GLY A 315 -17.27 -33.80 -15.40
CA GLY A 315 -17.61 -34.57 -16.61
C GLY A 315 -16.57 -35.66 -16.96
N GLY A 316 -15.54 -35.84 -16.14
CA GLY A 316 -14.72 -37.06 -16.13
C GLY A 316 -13.69 -37.26 -17.26
N GLN A 317 -13.11 -36.21 -17.83
CA GLN A 317 -11.94 -36.34 -18.70
C GLN A 317 -10.71 -35.71 -18.05
N ASN A 318 -9.78 -36.53 -17.57
CA ASN A 318 -8.45 -36.12 -17.16
C ASN A 318 -7.66 -35.63 -18.39
N ARG A 319 -7.33 -34.34 -18.42
CA ARG A 319 -6.33 -33.82 -19.36
C ARG A 319 -4.96 -33.97 -18.72
N GLY A 320 -4.15 -34.93 -19.24
CA GLY A 320 -2.76 -35.09 -18.84
C GLY A 320 -1.91 -33.85 -19.12
N GLU A 321 -0.90 -33.63 -18.30
CA GLU A 321 0.11 -32.59 -18.53
C GLU A 321 0.73 -32.77 -19.93
N GLY A 322 0.50 -31.79 -20.81
CA GLY A 322 1.05 -31.79 -22.17
C GLY A 322 0.03 -31.68 -23.31
N SER A 323 -1.29 -31.82 -23.05
CA SER A 323 -2.31 -31.80 -24.11
C SER A 323 -2.92 -30.40 -24.34
N VAL A 324 -2.10 -29.43 -24.73
CA VAL A 324 -2.61 -28.15 -25.26
C VAL A 324 -3.19 -28.33 -26.70
N LEU A 325 -2.81 -29.42 -27.39
CA LEU A 325 -3.21 -29.73 -28.77
C LEU A 325 -4.45 -30.65 -28.87
N GLY A 326 -4.89 -31.29 -27.77
CA GLY A 326 -6.03 -32.23 -27.80
C GLY A 326 -7.39 -31.60 -28.08
N GLY A 327 -7.52 -30.26 -28.00
CA GLY A 327 -8.75 -29.55 -28.36
C GLY A 327 -8.87 -29.19 -29.83
N ILE A 328 -7.77 -29.12 -30.57
CA ILE A 328 -7.77 -28.72 -31.99
C ILE A 328 -8.01 -29.93 -32.88
N GLY A 329 -7.57 -31.14 -32.47
CA GLY A 329 -7.78 -32.39 -33.25
C GLY A 329 -9.25 -32.75 -33.44
N ARG A 330 -10.14 -32.42 -32.49
CA ARG A 330 -11.58 -32.68 -32.61
C ARG A 330 -12.36 -31.71 -33.50
N LEU A 331 -11.76 -30.55 -33.79
CA LEU A 331 -12.36 -29.57 -34.70
C LEU A 331 -12.05 -29.88 -36.17
N LEU A 332 -11.06 -30.76 -36.43
CA LEU A 332 -10.62 -31.13 -37.76
C LEU A 332 -11.14 -32.56 -38.19
N ASP A 333 -11.51 -33.40 -37.23
CA ASP A 333 -12.20 -34.65 -37.51
C ASP A 333 -13.71 -34.36 -37.54
N GLY A 334 -14.22 -34.09 -38.71
CA GLY A 334 -15.60 -33.80 -39.03
C GLY A 334 -16.57 -34.98 -38.80
N ASP A 335 -16.62 -35.55 -37.59
CA ASP A 335 -17.62 -36.54 -37.21
C ASP A 335 -18.88 -35.88 -36.69
N ASN A 336 -19.74 -35.49 -37.64
CA ASN A 336 -21.19 -35.32 -37.45
C ASN A 336 -21.79 -36.69 -37.13
N ARG A 337 -22.03 -37.03 -35.86
CA ARG A 337 -23.04 -38.01 -35.46
C ARG A 337 -23.85 -37.50 -34.30
N PHE A 338 -25.15 -37.46 -34.55
CA PHE A 338 -26.35 -37.11 -33.75
C PHE A 338 -26.31 -37.61 -32.32
#